data_29826f1c38f48107851fa878903ce4c8
#
_entry.id   29826f1c38f48107851fa878903ce4c8
#
_cell.length_a   1.000
_cell.length_b   1.000
_cell.length_c   1.000
_cell.angle_alpha   90.00
_cell.angle_beta   90.00
_cell.angle_gamma   90.00
#
_symmetry.space_group_name_H-M   'P 1'
#
loop_
_entity.id
_entity.type
_entity.pdbx_description
1 polymer ?
#
loop_
_entity_poly.entity_id
_entity_poly.type
_entity_poly.pdbx_seq_one_letter_code
_entity_poly.pdbx_strand_id
1 'polypeptide(L)'
;MATTYLTRTQVAGNRQIFTQSFWCKIADPSGTQTLAGTFNDSSNYNYCYLDGGNLKLQWKQSGSVTATLDTNRKFRDTNAFYNIVYAVDTTQGTAANRIKL
;
A
#
# COMPACT_ATOMS: atom_id res chain seq x y z
N MET A 1 -6.82 -26.24 8.79
CA MET A 1 -6.62 -24.76 8.82
C MET A 1 -5.67 -24.45 9.98
N ALA A 2 -4.62 -23.71 9.71
CA ALA A 2 -3.71 -23.28 10.78
C ALA A 2 -4.41 -22.21 11.62
N THR A 3 -4.38 -22.38 12.95
CA THR A 3 -4.96 -21.43 13.91
C THR A 3 -3.90 -20.56 14.59
N THR A 4 -2.64 -20.72 14.20
CA THR A 4 -1.51 -19.96 14.76
C THR A 4 -1.44 -18.59 14.07
N TYR A 5 -1.58 -17.52 14.83
CA TYR A 5 -1.45 -16.15 14.36
C TYR A 5 -0.83 -15.26 15.44
N LEU A 6 -0.21 -14.19 14.98
CA LEU A 6 0.33 -13.16 15.86
C LEU A 6 -0.61 -11.95 15.82
N THR A 7 -1.02 -11.48 16.98
CA THR A 7 -1.80 -10.26 17.11
C THR A 7 -1.04 -9.22 17.91
N ARG A 8 -1.21 -7.97 17.53
CA ARG A 8 -0.71 -6.81 18.27
C ARG A 8 -1.78 -5.74 18.29
N THR A 9 -2.13 -5.27 19.48
CA THR A 9 -2.92 -4.04 19.61
C THR A 9 -2.02 -2.85 19.32
N GLN A 10 -2.35 -2.09 18.27
CA GLN A 10 -1.61 -0.88 17.93
C GLN A 10 -2.17 0.32 18.69
N VAL A 11 -1.26 1.15 19.19
CA VAL A 11 -1.62 2.46 19.73
C VAL A 11 -2.08 3.36 18.57
N ALA A 12 -3.12 4.16 18.80
CA ALA A 12 -3.61 5.10 17.79
C ALA A 12 -2.50 6.09 17.40
N GLY A 13 -2.15 6.07 16.12
CA GLY A 13 -1.20 7.02 15.51
C GLY A 13 -1.92 8.13 14.75
N ASN A 14 -1.15 8.94 14.03
CA ASN A 14 -1.70 9.93 13.13
C ASN A 14 -2.23 9.24 11.87
N ARG A 15 -3.53 9.30 11.64
CA ARG A 15 -4.19 8.70 10.47
C ARG A 15 -4.02 9.50 9.18
N GLN A 16 -3.60 10.74 9.28
CA GLN A 16 -3.46 11.65 8.15
C GLN A 16 -2.03 11.73 7.64
N ILE A 17 -1.05 11.53 8.53
CA ILE A 17 0.38 11.63 8.21
C ILE A 17 1.07 10.39 8.78
N PHE A 18 1.61 9.54 7.92
CA PHE A 18 2.37 8.36 8.34
C PHE A 18 3.32 7.88 7.24
N THR A 19 4.28 7.09 7.65
CA THR A 19 5.19 6.38 6.75
C THR A 19 5.07 4.90 7.00
N GLN A 20 5.03 4.12 5.93
CA GLN A 20 5.06 2.67 5.98
C GLN A 20 6.30 2.17 5.26
N SER A 21 6.98 1.21 5.88
CA SER A 21 8.18 0.58 5.35
C SER A 21 8.10 -0.92 5.59
N PHE A 22 8.38 -1.70 4.56
CA PHE A 22 8.45 -3.15 4.66
C PHE A 22 9.34 -3.75 3.57
N TRP A 23 9.84 -4.96 3.85
CA TRP A 23 10.53 -5.78 2.88
C TRP A 23 9.58 -6.83 2.31
N CYS A 24 9.64 -7.05 1.03
CA CYS A 24 8.86 -8.09 0.37
C CYS A 24 9.68 -8.83 -0.70
N LYS A 25 9.27 -10.05 -0.97
CA LYS A 25 9.72 -10.86 -2.09
C LYS A 25 8.49 -11.25 -2.90
N ILE A 26 8.56 -11.05 -4.21
CA ILE A 26 7.42 -11.23 -5.10
C ILE A 26 7.51 -12.60 -5.73
N ALA A 27 6.52 -13.44 -5.52
CA ALA A 27 6.49 -14.79 -6.09
C ALA A 27 5.99 -14.80 -7.54
N ASP A 28 4.98 -14.00 -7.85
CA ASP A 28 4.40 -13.88 -9.19
C ASP A 28 4.12 -12.42 -9.54
N PRO A 29 4.90 -11.82 -10.43
CA PRO A 29 4.70 -10.41 -10.81
C PRO A 29 3.59 -10.21 -11.86
N SER A 30 2.95 -11.25 -12.37
CA SER A 30 1.99 -11.16 -13.48
C SER A 30 0.58 -10.77 -13.03
N GLY A 31 0.22 -11.07 -11.79
CA GLY A 31 -1.13 -10.85 -11.25
C GLY A 31 -1.24 -9.60 -10.38
N THR A 32 -2.41 -9.46 -9.75
CA THR A 32 -2.65 -8.45 -8.73
C THR A 32 -2.38 -9.05 -7.35
N GLN A 33 -1.48 -8.45 -6.60
CA GLN A 33 -1.08 -8.93 -5.27
C GLN A 33 -1.05 -7.77 -4.27
N THR A 34 -1.89 -7.85 -3.24
CA THR A 34 -1.87 -6.86 -2.15
C THR A 34 -0.69 -7.14 -1.23
N LEU A 35 0.13 -6.13 -1.01
CA LEU A 35 1.31 -6.19 -0.14
C LEU A 35 1.01 -5.68 1.27
N ALA A 36 0.30 -4.58 1.35
CA ALA A 36 -0.08 -3.95 2.60
C ALA A 36 -1.34 -3.12 2.42
N GLY A 37 -2.09 -2.91 3.48
CA GLY A 37 -3.24 -2.02 3.41
C GLY A 37 -4.18 -2.16 4.59
N THR A 38 -5.18 -1.31 4.59
CA THR A 38 -6.31 -1.40 5.51
C THR A 38 -7.61 -1.43 4.73
N PHE A 39 -8.53 -2.23 5.20
CA PHE A 39 -9.86 -2.36 4.63
C PHE A 39 -10.89 -2.17 5.72
N ASN A 40 -11.80 -1.25 5.53
CA ASN A 40 -12.99 -1.10 6.35
C ASN A 40 -14.22 -1.61 5.59
N ASP A 41 -14.41 -1.09 4.39
CA ASP A 41 -15.49 -1.48 3.47
C ASP A 41 -15.11 -1.12 2.02
N SER A 42 -15.97 -1.42 1.06
CA SER A 42 -15.73 -1.15 -0.38
C SER A 42 -15.60 0.35 -0.72
N SER A 43 -15.97 1.23 0.20
CA SER A 43 -15.91 2.69 0.03
C SER A 43 -14.75 3.32 0.78
N ASN A 44 -14.12 2.60 1.72
CA ASN A 44 -13.07 3.11 2.60
C ASN A 44 -11.96 2.08 2.75
N TYR A 45 -10.90 2.24 2.01
CA TYR A 45 -9.71 1.39 2.07
C TYR A 45 -8.45 2.10 1.58
N ASN A 46 -7.31 1.55 1.94
CA ASN A 46 -6.06 1.85 1.27
C ASN A 46 -5.30 0.56 0.98
N TYR A 47 -4.70 0.50 -0.19
CA TYR A 47 -3.90 -0.63 -0.61
C TYR A 47 -2.58 -0.18 -1.23
N CYS A 48 -1.51 -0.87 -0.84
CA CYS A 48 -0.27 -0.98 -1.58
C CYS A 48 -0.28 -2.37 -2.24
N TYR A 49 -0.27 -2.41 -3.55
CA TYR A 49 -0.41 -3.65 -4.31
C TYR A 49 0.40 -3.64 -5.60
N LEU A 50 0.73 -4.81 -6.08
CA LEU A 50 1.27 -5.00 -7.42
C LEU A 50 0.13 -5.32 -8.40
N ASP A 51 0.25 -4.80 -9.60
CA ASP A 51 -0.64 -5.10 -10.71
C ASP A 51 0.16 -5.16 -12.01
N GLY A 52 0.28 -6.35 -12.57
CA GLY A 52 1.11 -6.60 -13.75
C GLY A 52 2.56 -6.14 -13.58
N GLY A 53 3.09 -6.25 -12.37
CA GLY A 53 4.45 -5.85 -11.98
C GLY A 53 4.63 -4.37 -11.65
N ASN A 54 3.64 -3.51 -11.82
CA ASN A 54 3.68 -2.13 -11.33
C ASN A 54 3.30 -2.09 -9.84
N LEU A 55 3.99 -1.26 -9.08
CA LEU A 55 3.57 -0.96 -7.70
C LEU A 55 2.54 0.16 -7.75
N LYS A 56 1.42 -0.09 -7.12
CA LYS A 56 0.30 0.86 -7.01
C LYS A 56 -0.05 1.10 -5.56
N LEU A 57 -0.32 2.36 -5.26
CA LEU A 57 -0.90 2.80 -4.00
C LEU A 57 -2.25 3.44 -4.31
N GLN A 58 -3.31 2.95 -3.70
CA GLN A 58 -4.64 3.49 -3.87
C GLN A 58 -5.28 3.79 -2.54
N TRP A 59 -5.82 4.98 -2.43
CA TRP A 59 -6.58 5.45 -1.28
C TRP A 59 -8.00 5.76 -1.69
N LYS A 60 -8.96 5.13 -1.04
CA LYS A 60 -10.38 5.38 -1.28
C LYS A 60 -11.06 5.81 0.00
N GLN A 61 -11.86 6.85 -0.08
CA GLN A 61 -12.62 7.38 1.04
C GLN A 61 -14.02 7.80 0.56
N SER A 62 -15.03 7.39 1.30
CA SER A 62 -16.44 7.71 1.00
C SER A 62 -16.84 7.38 -0.45
N GLY A 63 -16.35 6.24 -0.96
CA GLY A 63 -16.64 5.77 -2.31
C GLY A 63 -15.81 6.41 -3.43
N SER A 64 -15.02 7.45 -3.14
CA SER A 64 -14.19 8.13 -4.12
C SER A 64 -12.70 7.84 -3.92
N VAL A 65 -11.96 7.66 -5.02
CA VAL A 65 -10.50 7.55 -4.97
C VAL A 65 -9.94 8.94 -4.70
N THR A 66 -9.31 9.09 -3.53
CA THR A 66 -8.77 10.38 -3.06
C THR A 66 -7.30 10.56 -3.39
N ALA A 67 -6.57 9.48 -3.54
CA ALA A 67 -5.17 9.49 -3.96
C ALA A 67 -4.81 8.17 -4.62
N THR A 68 -3.96 8.24 -5.64
CA THR A 68 -3.35 7.08 -6.29
C THR A 68 -1.94 7.41 -6.73
N LEU A 69 -1.07 6.42 -6.66
CA LEU A 69 0.27 6.45 -7.23
C LEU A 69 0.46 5.16 -8.02
N ASP A 70 1.01 5.28 -9.20
CA ASP A 70 1.34 4.15 -10.07
C ASP A 70 2.78 4.31 -10.55
N THR A 71 3.61 3.30 -10.35
CA THR A 71 5.02 3.35 -10.76
C THR A 71 5.19 2.95 -12.20
N ASN A 72 6.08 3.64 -12.91
CA ASN A 72 6.54 3.19 -14.23
C ASN A 72 7.52 2.01 -14.14
N ARG A 73 8.14 1.83 -12.97
CA ARG A 73 9.04 0.71 -12.72
C ARG A 73 8.27 -0.59 -12.59
N LYS A 74 8.79 -1.63 -13.23
CA LYS A 74 8.29 -3.00 -13.10
C LYS A 74 9.11 -3.79 -12.07
N PHE A 75 8.43 -4.43 -11.15
CA PHE A 75 9.00 -5.32 -10.14
C PHE A 75 8.84 -6.76 -10.62
N ARG A 76 9.83 -7.26 -11.36
CA ARG A 76 9.74 -8.56 -12.05
C ARG A 76 10.68 -9.63 -11.51
N ASP A 77 11.67 -9.25 -10.72
CA ASP A 77 12.64 -10.20 -10.20
C ASP A 77 12.07 -10.92 -8.98
N THR A 78 11.76 -12.20 -9.18
CA THR A 78 11.21 -13.06 -8.13
C THR A 78 12.27 -13.54 -7.11
N ASN A 79 13.55 -13.33 -7.41
CA ASN A 79 14.66 -13.68 -6.51
C ASN A 79 15.10 -12.51 -5.62
N ALA A 80 14.74 -11.29 -5.98
CA ALA A 80 15.14 -10.10 -5.23
C ALA A 80 14.19 -9.82 -4.06
N PHE A 81 14.76 -9.29 -2.96
CA PHE A 81 14.00 -8.60 -1.93
C PHE A 81 13.88 -7.12 -2.28
N TYR A 82 12.70 -6.60 -2.14
CA TYR A 82 12.41 -5.18 -2.33
C TYR A 82 12.11 -4.54 -0.98
N ASN A 83 12.75 -3.41 -0.70
CA ASN A 83 12.33 -2.53 0.38
C ASN A 83 11.41 -1.47 -0.19
N ILE A 84 10.18 -1.43 0.29
CA ILE A 84 9.18 -0.46 -0.13
C ILE A 84 8.94 0.48 1.03
N VAL A 85 9.16 1.77 0.78
CA VAL A 85 8.93 2.84 1.75
C VAL A 85 8.05 3.89 1.10
N TYR A 86 6.90 4.16 1.69
CA TYR A 86 6.05 5.24 1.23
C TYR A 86 5.55 6.11 2.38
N ALA A 87 5.50 7.40 2.12
CA ALA A 87 4.96 8.39 3.04
C ALA A 87 3.62 8.90 2.53
N VAL A 88 2.68 9.03 3.45
CA VAL A 88 1.35 9.57 3.18
C VAL A 88 1.13 10.80 4.02
N ASP A 89 0.68 11.88 3.40
CA ASP A 89 0.24 13.11 4.04
C ASP A 89 -1.04 13.61 3.38
N THR A 90 -2.18 13.22 3.93
CA THR A 90 -3.49 13.60 3.40
C THR A 90 -3.88 15.05 3.70
N THR A 91 -3.08 15.78 4.46
CA THR A 91 -3.31 17.21 4.75
C THR A 91 -2.88 18.12 3.60
N GLN A 92 -2.11 17.58 2.64
CA GLN A 92 -1.64 18.33 1.48
C GLN A 92 -2.81 18.71 0.56
N GLY A 93 -2.91 19.99 0.21
CA GLY A 93 -3.94 20.49 -0.71
C GLY A 93 -3.78 19.93 -2.14
N THR A 94 -2.54 19.73 -2.59
CA THR A 94 -2.23 19.18 -3.91
C THR A 94 -2.14 17.67 -3.84
N ALA A 95 -2.95 16.97 -4.64
CA ALA A 95 -3.03 15.51 -4.62
C ALA A 95 -1.68 14.82 -4.91
N ALA A 96 -0.87 15.37 -5.80
CA ALA A 96 0.45 14.84 -6.14
C ALA A 96 1.45 14.85 -4.96
N ASN A 97 1.19 15.62 -3.91
CA ASN A 97 2.03 15.70 -2.73
C ASN A 97 1.59 14.77 -1.59
N ARG A 98 0.45 14.10 -1.74
CA ARG A 98 -0.15 13.29 -0.67
C ARG A 98 0.53 11.94 -0.48
N ILE A 99 1.12 11.39 -1.53
CA ILE A 99 1.81 10.10 -1.48
C ILE A 99 3.16 10.25 -2.15
N LYS A 100 4.21 9.77 -1.46
CA LYS A 100 5.59 9.72 -1.97
C LYS A 100 6.16 8.33 -1.74
N LEU A 101 6.79 7.79 -2.76
CA LEU A 101 7.45 6.49 -2.77
C LEU A 101 8.96 6.67 -2.83
#